data_ca2cfcd728a0e2f0cdfe4b5fa2ff5bbc
#
_entry.id   ca2cfcd728a0e2f0cdfe4b5fa2ff5bbc
#
_cell.length_a   1.000
_cell.length_b   1.000
_cell.length_c   1.000
_cell.angle_alpha   90.00
_cell.angle_beta   90.00
_cell.angle_gamma   90.00
#
_symmetry.space_group_name_H-M   'P 1'
#
loop_
_entity.id
_entity.type
_entity.pdbx_description
1 polymer ?
#
loop_
_entity_poly.entity_id
_entity_poly.type
_entity_poly.pdbx_seq_one_letter_code
_entity_poly.pdbx_strand_id
1 'polypeptide(L)'
;MERRYWVNNGFSGLFITHRQLQRGANVANSHHKANLMALKPIQDQDSELLWKGLYAVIVQSNAAIKNITVVENPSTSDELLFSDILGQAYFARAFAYFDLTRLFTDIPLWTEIADDKNLNKGKSPSKEIYAQVISDAKMAASLMNGAKGIGYPKQYAANMLLAKLYMTLATNPDLRDGALTEMEYWQMAYDEASKVYGQYALVADYSSIFTDSNENNSESIFELQIS
;
A
#
# COMPACT_ATOMS: atom_id res chain seq x y z
N MET A 1 -0.43 1.21 -23.86
CA MET A 1 -1.86 0.80 -23.89
C MET A 1 -2.32 0.14 -22.57
N GLU A 2 -1.43 -0.47 -21.79
CA GLU A 2 -1.74 -1.17 -20.54
C GLU A 2 -1.97 -0.28 -19.32
N ARG A 3 -1.39 0.92 -19.25
CA ARG A 3 -1.68 1.88 -18.15
C ARG A 3 -3.16 2.22 -18.01
N ARG A 4 -3.90 2.24 -19.12
CA ARG A 4 -5.36 2.47 -19.08
C ARG A 4 -6.12 1.30 -18.47
N TYR A 5 -5.54 0.10 -18.47
CA TYR A 5 -6.18 -1.09 -17.93
C TYR A 5 -6.20 -1.11 -16.40
N TRP A 6 -5.11 -0.71 -15.77
CA TRP A 6 -5.02 -0.63 -14.31
C TRP A 6 -5.87 0.50 -13.73
N VAL A 7 -5.79 1.68 -14.32
CA VAL A 7 -6.61 2.83 -13.93
C VAL A 7 -8.10 2.55 -14.14
N ASN A 8 -8.47 1.78 -15.17
CA ASN A 8 -9.87 1.49 -15.43
C ASN A 8 -10.47 0.37 -14.57
N ASN A 9 -9.70 -0.63 -14.14
CA ASN A 9 -10.27 -1.79 -13.45
C ASN A 9 -10.19 -1.73 -11.92
N GLY A 10 -9.14 -1.20 -11.33
CA GLY A 10 -8.99 -1.12 -9.88
C GLY A 10 -9.47 0.21 -9.27
N PHE A 11 -8.95 1.31 -9.79
CA PHE A 11 -9.21 2.64 -9.22
C PHE A 11 -10.56 3.25 -9.62
N SER A 12 -11.12 2.89 -10.77
CA SER A 12 -12.40 3.46 -11.19
C SER A 12 -13.57 3.03 -10.30
N GLY A 13 -13.51 1.86 -9.68
CA GLY A 13 -14.48 1.42 -8.69
C GLY A 13 -14.46 2.30 -7.43
N LEU A 14 -13.29 2.63 -6.93
CA LEU A 14 -13.08 3.46 -5.74
C LEU A 14 -13.52 4.92 -5.96
N PHE A 15 -13.20 5.49 -7.12
CA PHE A 15 -13.61 6.85 -7.48
C PHE A 15 -15.12 6.99 -7.65
N ILE A 16 -15.79 5.95 -8.11
CA ILE A 16 -17.25 5.96 -8.30
C ILE A 16 -17.98 5.97 -6.95
N THR A 17 -17.50 5.26 -5.94
CA THR A 17 -18.08 5.29 -4.60
C THR A 17 -17.92 6.64 -3.91
N HIS A 18 -16.82 7.35 -4.18
CA HIS A 18 -16.56 8.64 -3.53
C HIS A 18 -17.15 9.86 -4.23
N ARG A 19 -17.43 9.82 -5.52
CA ARG A 19 -17.79 11.02 -6.29
C ARG A 19 -19.17 11.02 -6.94
N GLN A 20 -19.99 9.99 -6.79
CA GLN A 20 -21.29 9.92 -7.48
C GLN A 20 -21.19 10.27 -8.97
N LEU A 21 -20.12 9.79 -9.64
CA LEU A 21 -19.91 10.12 -11.04
C LEU A 21 -21.02 9.56 -11.91
N GLN A 22 -21.68 10.44 -12.64
CA GLN A 22 -22.66 10.06 -13.64
C GLN A 22 -22.03 9.21 -14.73
N ARG A 23 -22.72 8.17 -15.13
CA ARG A 23 -22.27 7.22 -16.13
C ARG A 23 -22.37 7.80 -17.53
N GLY A 24 -21.29 7.72 -18.29
CA GLY A 24 -21.35 7.85 -19.73
C GLY A 24 -22.07 6.64 -20.36
N ALA A 25 -22.73 6.85 -21.50
CA ALA A 25 -23.61 5.88 -22.17
C ALA A 25 -22.92 4.60 -22.70
N ASN A 26 -21.61 4.46 -22.61
CA ASN A 26 -20.83 3.35 -23.18
C ASN A 26 -20.33 2.35 -22.15
N VAL A 27 -21.17 1.89 -21.25
CA VAL A 27 -20.71 1.04 -20.15
C VAL A 27 -21.37 -0.33 -20.19
N ALA A 28 -21.06 -1.10 -21.21
CA ALA A 28 -21.51 -2.48 -21.35
C ALA A 28 -21.01 -3.40 -20.20
N ASN A 29 -19.90 -3.04 -19.54
CA ASN A 29 -19.29 -3.81 -18.45
C ASN A 29 -19.46 -3.18 -17.06
N SER A 30 -20.52 -2.45 -16.80
CA SER A 30 -20.63 -1.64 -15.59
C SER A 30 -21.71 -2.09 -14.61
N HIS A 31 -22.22 -3.30 -14.74
CA HIS A 31 -23.20 -3.83 -13.78
C HIS A 31 -22.65 -3.86 -12.36
N HIS A 32 -21.42 -4.31 -12.18
CA HIS A 32 -20.72 -4.32 -10.89
C HIS A 32 -20.39 -2.90 -10.39
N LYS A 33 -20.03 -1.95 -11.27
CA LYS A 33 -19.80 -0.55 -10.86
C LYS A 33 -21.09 0.12 -10.36
N ALA A 34 -22.24 -0.21 -10.94
CA ALA A 34 -23.52 0.25 -10.43
C ALA A 34 -23.84 -0.35 -9.06
N ASN A 35 -23.44 -1.58 -8.84
CA ASN A 35 -23.64 -2.27 -7.59
C ASN A 35 -22.78 -1.69 -6.47
N LEU A 36 -21.52 -1.33 -6.76
CA LEU A 36 -20.66 -0.59 -5.83
C LEU A 36 -21.28 0.76 -5.43
N MET A 37 -21.86 1.51 -6.39
CA MET A 37 -22.56 2.75 -6.07
C MET A 37 -23.80 2.53 -5.17
N ALA A 38 -24.46 1.39 -5.29
CA ALA A 38 -25.58 1.01 -4.45
C ALA A 38 -25.16 0.47 -3.08
N LEU A 39 -23.87 0.34 -2.82
CA LEU A 39 -23.29 -0.23 -1.59
C LEU A 39 -23.89 -1.60 -1.21
N LYS A 40 -24.27 -2.38 -2.21
CA LYS A 40 -24.80 -3.72 -2.00
C LYS A 40 -23.65 -4.70 -1.85
N PRO A 41 -23.70 -5.62 -0.88
CA PRO A 41 -22.73 -6.71 -0.77
C PRO A 41 -22.91 -7.66 -1.95
N ILE A 42 -22.09 -7.53 -2.97
CA ILE A 42 -22.15 -8.33 -4.19
C ILE A 42 -20.81 -8.95 -4.44
N GLN A 43 -20.82 -10.19 -4.93
CA GLN A 43 -19.67 -10.77 -5.59
C GLN A 43 -19.39 -9.98 -6.87
N ASP A 44 -18.32 -9.21 -6.82
CA ASP A 44 -17.88 -8.36 -7.91
C ASP A 44 -16.50 -8.81 -8.37
N GLN A 45 -16.36 -9.05 -9.66
CA GLN A 45 -15.14 -9.53 -10.28
C GLN A 45 -13.95 -8.57 -10.03
N ASP A 46 -14.18 -7.26 -10.05
CA ASP A 46 -13.13 -6.27 -9.81
C ASP A 46 -12.63 -6.34 -8.36
N SER A 47 -13.55 -6.52 -7.40
CA SER A 47 -13.21 -6.71 -5.98
C SER A 47 -12.46 -8.01 -5.74
N GLU A 48 -12.85 -9.09 -6.43
CA GLU A 48 -12.16 -10.39 -6.36
C GLU A 48 -10.73 -10.31 -6.93
N LEU A 49 -10.56 -9.67 -8.08
CA LEU A 49 -9.25 -9.49 -8.71
C LEU A 49 -8.33 -8.64 -7.81
N LEU A 50 -8.85 -7.56 -7.23
CA LEU A 50 -8.10 -6.72 -6.31
C LEU A 50 -7.69 -7.48 -5.05
N TRP A 51 -8.61 -8.24 -4.44
CA TRP A 51 -8.33 -9.10 -3.31
C TRP A 51 -7.21 -10.09 -3.61
N LYS A 52 -7.34 -10.84 -4.70
CA LYS A 52 -6.34 -11.84 -5.12
C LYS A 52 -4.99 -11.19 -5.41
N GLY A 53 -4.99 -10.04 -6.09
CA GLY A 53 -3.77 -9.31 -6.41
C GLY A 53 -3.03 -8.83 -5.16
N LEU A 54 -3.73 -8.22 -4.22
CA LEU A 54 -3.12 -7.74 -2.97
C LEU A 54 -2.62 -8.89 -2.10
N TYR A 55 -3.36 -10.00 -2.01
CA TYR A 55 -2.86 -11.19 -1.29
C TYR A 55 -1.67 -11.85 -2.01
N ALA A 56 -1.59 -11.82 -3.33
CA ALA A 56 -0.40 -12.26 -4.04
C ALA A 56 0.84 -11.43 -3.66
N VAL A 57 0.71 -10.12 -3.54
CA VAL A 57 1.78 -9.25 -3.02
C VAL A 57 2.19 -9.66 -1.61
N ILE A 58 1.23 -9.92 -0.71
CA ILE A 58 1.51 -10.36 0.66
C ILE A 58 2.28 -11.68 0.70
N VAL A 59 1.86 -12.66 -0.10
CA VAL A 59 2.53 -13.97 -0.19
C VAL A 59 3.98 -13.81 -0.65
N GLN A 60 4.22 -13.02 -1.71
CA GLN A 60 5.57 -12.76 -2.21
C GLN A 60 6.41 -11.99 -1.18
N SER A 61 5.82 -11.03 -0.49
CA SER A 61 6.49 -10.28 0.57
C SER A 61 6.89 -11.18 1.74
N ASN A 62 6.00 -12.07 2.19
CA ASN A 62 6.30 -13.04 3.25
C ASN A 62 7.45 -13.98 2.84
N ALA A 63 7.46 -14.43 1.59
CA ALA A 63 8.54 -15.26 1.06
C ALA A 63 9.88 -14.51 1.03
N ALA A 64 9.89 -13.25 0.57
CA ALA A 64 11.08 -12.41 0.54
C ALA A 64 11.61 -12.14 1.97
N ILE A 65 10.73 -11.75 2.90
CA ILE A 65 11.09 -11.49 4.30
C ILE A 65 11.74 -12.74 4.93
N LYS A 66 11.14 -13.91 4.73
CA LYS A 66 11.67 -15.17 5.26
C LYS A 66 13.05 -15.50 4.68
N ASN A 67 13.21 -15.38 3.38
CA ASN A 67 14.42 -15.82 2.69
C ASN A 67 15.60 -14.86 2.90
N ILE A 68 15.36 -13.56 2.94
CA ILE A 68 16.44 -12.56 3.14
C ILE A 68 16.99 -12.61 4.57
N THR A 69 16.14 -12.85 5.57
CA THR A 69 16.61 -12.96 6.98
C THR A 69 17.45 -14.20 7.26
N VAL A 70 17.52 -15.16 6.33
CA VAL A 70 18.31 -16.41 6.45
C VAL A 70 19.67 -16.32 5.73
N VAL A 71 20.00 -15.20 5.10
CA VAL A 71 21.30 -15.05 4.42
C VAL A 71 22.40 -14.92 5.44
N GLU A 72 23.28 -15.93 5.51
CA GLU A 72 24.45 -15.94 6.38
C GLU A 72 25.63 -15.21 5.69
N ASN A 73 26.28 -14.30 6.43
CA ASN A 73 27.50 -13.60 6.04
C ASN A 73 27.44 -12.85 4.69
N PRO A 74 26.50 -11.90 4.49
CA PRO A 74 26.51 -11.05 3.30
C PRO A 74 27.79 -10.20 3.27
N SER A 75 28.30 -9.91 2.07
CA SER A 75 29.37 -8.92 1.88
C SER A 75 28.85 -7.52 2.17
N THR A 76 29.71 -6.58 2.54
CA THR A 76 29.28 -5.20 2.91
C THR A 76 28.47 -4.50 1.81
N SER A 77 28.77 -4.75 0.51
CA SER A 77 27.98 -4.25 -0.60
C SER A 77 26.63 -4.91 -0.71
N ASP A 78 26.55 -6.19 -0.37
CA ASP A 78 25.30 -6.97 -0.43
C ASP A 78 24.41 -6.67 0.78
N GLU A 79 24.97 -6.32 1.94
CA GLU A 79 24.20 -5.93 3.13
C GLU A 79 23.26 -4.75 2.86
N LEU A 80 23.77 -3.71 2.21
CA LEU A 80 22.94 -2.55 1.84
C LEU A 80 21.83 -2.94 0.87
N LEU A 81 22.15 -3.76 -0.13
CA LEU A 81 21.18 -4.23 -1.12
C LEU A 81 20.11 -5.15 -0.47
N PHE A 82 20.55 -6.09 0.38
CA PHE A 82 19.61 -6.99 1.08
C PHE A 82 18.74 -6.23 2.07
N SER A 83 19.31 -5.25 2.80
CA SER A 83 18.56 -4.36 3.67
C SER A 83 17.48 -3.61 2.89
N ASP A 84 17.82 -3.04 1.74
CA ASP A 84 16.88 -2.30 0.89
C ASP A 84 15.77 -3.20 0.36
N ILE A 85 16.10 -4.39 -0.16
CA ILE A 85 15.12 -5.37 -0.66
C ILE A 85 14.20 -5.87 0.47
N LEU A 86 14.76 -6.14 1.65
CA LEU A 86 13.96 -6.51 2.81
C LEU A 86 13.01 -5.38 3.23
N GLY A 87 13.49 -4.15 3.26
CA GLY A 87 12.66 -2.97 3.52
C GLY A 87 11.53 -2.81 2.49
N GLN A 88 11.81 -3.04 1.21
CA GLN A 88 10.80 -3.02 0.15
C GLN A 88 9.75 -4.14 0.32
N ALA A 89 10.15 -5.31 0.77
CA ALA A 89 9.21 -6.40 1.06
C ALA A 89 8.27 -6.05 2.22
N TYR A 90 8.79 -5.44 3.29
CA TYR A 90 7.97 -4.92 4.38
C TYR A 90 7.03 -3.79 3.90
N PHE A 91 7.54 -2.87 3.09
CA PHE A 91 6.71 -1.80 2.50
C PHE A 91 5.57 -2.35 1.64
N ALA A 92 5.86 -3.29 0.75
CA ALA A 92 4.86 -3.89 -0.13
C ALA A 92 3.77 -4.63 0.67
N ARG A 93 4.15 -5.37 1.74
CA ARG A 93 3.20 -6.03 2.62
C ARG A 93 2.33 -5.03 3.38
N ALA A 94 2.93 -3.99 3.94
CA ALA A 94 2.22 -2.92 4.63
C ALA A 94 1.23 -2.22 3.71
N PHE A 95 1.67 -1.85 2.51
CA PHE A 95 0.84 -1.17 1.51
C PHE A 95 -0.36 -2.04 1.09
N ALA A 96 -0.12 -3.32 0.80
CA ALA A 96 -1.18 -4.25 0.43
C ALA A 96 -2.21 -4.46 1.54
N TYR A 97 -1.77 -4.62 2.79
CA TYR A 97 -2.70 -4.72 3.93
C TYR A 97 -3.44 -3.43 4.23
N PHE A 98 -2.81 -2.27 4.06
CA PHE A 98 -3.48 -0.99 4.23
C PHE A 98 -4.65 -0.83 3.24
N ASP A 99 -4.43 -1.17 1.98
CA ASP A 99 -5.50 -1.13 0.97
C ASP A 99 -6.58 -2.18 1.23
N LEU A 100 -6.20 -3.42 1.54
CA LEU A 100 -7.16 -4.49 1.85
C LEU A 100 -8.07 -4.12 3.02
N THR A 101 -7.50 -3.65 4.14
CA THR A 101 -8.32 -3.36 5.33
C THR A 101 -9.22 -2.13 5.15
N ARG A 102 -8.82 -1.16 4.30
CA ARG A 102 -9.67 -0.02 3.95
C ARG A 102 -10.87 -0.41 3.08
N LEU A 103 -10.73 -1.47 2.28
CA LEU A 103 -11.75 -1.93 1.35
C LEU A 103 -12.65 -3.02 1.94
N PHE A 104 -12.07 -3.93 2.73
CA PHE A 104 -12.73 -5.15 3.17
C PHE A 104 -12.86 -5.26 4.70
N THR A 105 -12.39 -4.26 5.44
CA THR A 105 -12.40 -4.22 6.92
C THR A 105 -11.60 -5.38 7.55
N ASP A 106 -12.25 -6.28 8.27
CA ASP A 106 -11.60 -7.44 8.89
C ASP A 106 -11.25 -8.49 7.83
N ILE A 107 -9.99 -8.85 7.77
CA ILE A 107 -9.40 -9.73 6.77
C ILE A 107 -8.41 -10.72 7.40
N PRO A 108 -8.09 -11.84 6.77
CA PRO A 108 -7.04 -12.74 7.26
C PRO A 108 -5.66 -12.06 7.27
N LEU A 109 -4.98 -12.10 8.42
CA LEU A 109 -3.65 -11.52 8.61
C LEU A 109 -2.57 -12.61 8.50
N TRP A 110 -1.85 -12.64 7.38
CA TRP A 110 -0.74 -13.54 7.10
C TRP A 110 0.59 -12.80 7.18
N THR A 111 1.41 -13.14 8.17
CA THR A 111 2.75 -12.55 8.37
C THR A 111 3.88 -13.53 8.06
N GLU A 112 3.52 -14.75 7.66
CA GLU A 112 4.42 -15.85 7.34
C GLU A 112 3.93 -16.58 6.08
N ILE A 113 4.76 -17.48 5.55
CA ILE A 113 4.38 -18.34 4.44
C ILE A 113 3.30 -19.30 4.92
N ALA A 114 2.20 -19.37 4.15
CA ALA A 114 1.14 -20.33 4.42
C ALA A 114 1.65 -21.78 4.28
N ASP A 115 1.24 -22.63 5.20
CA ASP A 115 1.48 -24.07 5.18
C ASP A 115 0.17 -24.83 5.41
N ASP A 116 0.22 -26.16 5.34
CA ASP A 116 -0.98 -27.01 5.50
C ASP A 116 -1.70 -26.84 6.86
N LYS A 117 -1.02 -26.29 7.86
CA LYS A 117 -1.58 -26.09 9.21
C LYS A 117 -2.33 -24.77 9.36
N ASN A 118 -2.00 -23.79 8.50
CA ASN A 118 -2.53 -22.43 8.63
C ASN A 118 -3.32 -21.93 7.41
N LEU A 119 -3.60 -22.79 6.41
CA LEU A 119 -4.32 -22.44 5.18
C LEU A 119 -5.69 -21.79 5.42
N ASN A 120 -6.40 -22.20 6.48
CA ASN A 120 -7.74 -21.72 6.81
C ASN A 120 -7.71 -20.68 7.94
N LYS A 121 -6.99 -19.58 7.73
CA LYS A 121 -6.92 -18.50 8.71
C LYS A 121 -8.21 -17.67 8.70
N GLY A 122 -8.81 -17.51 9.88
CA GLY A 122 -9.97 -16.62 10.07
C GLY A 122 -9.63 -15.15 9.87
N LYS A 123 -10.65 -14.29 9.87
CA LYS A 123 -10.48 -12.85 9.82
C LYS A 123 -9.85 -12.33 11.12
N SER A 124 -8.89 -11.46 11.01
CA SER A 124 -8.35 -10.66 12.10
C SER A 124 -9.06 -9.32 12.18
N PRO A 125 -9.31 -8.79 13.37
CA PRO A 125 -9.87 -7.44 13.54
C PRO A 125 -8.99 -6.37 12.87
N SER A 126 -9.61 -5.36 12.28
CA SER A 126 -8.90 -4.27 11.59
C SER A 126 -7.82 -3.62 12.46
N LYS A 127 -8.04 -3.45 13.78
CA LYS A 127 -7.05 -2.87 14.70
C LYS A 127 -5.74 -3.69 14.77
N GLU A 128 -5.83 -5.03 14.70
CA GLU A 128 -4.64 -5.90 14.68
C GLU A 128 -3.89 -5.77 13.35
N ILE A 129 -4.64 -5.64 12.26
CA ILE A 129 -4.08 -5.42 10.93
C ILE A 129 -3.33 -4.08 10.89
N TYR A 130 -3.94 -2.99 11.40
CA TYR A 130 -3.28 -1.68 11.48
C TYR A 130 -2.02 -1.72 12.34
N ALA A 131 -1.99 -2.44 13.45
CA ALA A 131 -0.80 -2.62 14.27
C ALA A 131 0.33 -3.31 13.47
N GLN A 132 0.00 -4.37 12.72
CA GLN A 132 0.97 -5.05 11.86
C GLN A 132 1.46 -4.16 10.73
N VAL A 133 0.56 -3.43 10.07
CA VAL A 133 0.91 -2.52 8.97
C VAL A 133 1.85 -1.42 9.45
N ILE A 134 1.62 -0.85 10.63
CA ILE A 134 2.51 0.14 11.24
C ILE A 134 3.89 -0.49 11.55
N SER A 135 3.92 -1.70 12.09
CA SER A 135 5.17 -2.42 12.35
C SER A 135 5.97 -2.62 11.06
N ASP A 136 5.33 -3.10 10.01
CA ASP A 136 5.95 -3.31 8.70
C ASP A 136 6.43 -2.00 8.07
N ALA A 137 5.62 -0.94 8.13
CA ALA A 137 6.00 0.36 7.58
C ALA A 137 7.18 0.99 8.34
N LYS A 138 7.29 0.80 9.65
CA LYS A 138 8.45 1.20 10.45
C LYS A 138 9.71 0.42 10.05
N MET A 139 9.59 -0.90 9.88
CA MET A 139 10.69 -1.73 9.39
C MET A 139 11.12 -1.27 7.98
N ALA A 140 10.18 -1.02 7.10
CA ALA A 140 10.47 -0.50 5.77
C ALA A 140 11.23 0.84 5.83
N ALA A 141 10.74 1.80 6.63
CA ALA A 141 11.39 3.11 6.79
C ALA A 141 12.81 3.02 7.35
N SER A 142 13.10 2.01 8.19
CA SER A 142 14.44 1.81 8.78
C SER A 142 15.43 1.10 7.86
N LEU A 143 14.94 0.24 6.96
CA LEU A 143 15.76 -0.64 6.14
C LEU A 143 16.00 -0.12 4.71
N MET A 144 15.00 0.59 4.13
CA MET A 144 15.12 1.12 2.77
C MET A 144 16.13 2.26 2.71
N ASN A 145 17.18 2.06 1.93
CA ASN A 145 18.29 3.01 1.74
C ASN A 145 18.46 3.47 0.29
N GLY A 146 17.64 2.96 -0.64
CA GLY A 146 17.65 3.31 -2.04
C GLY A 146 18.75 2.62 -2.87
N ALA A 147 19.40 1.58 -2.34
CA ALA A 147 20.46 0.84 -3.05
C ALA A 147 19.95 0.19 -4.35
N LYS A 148 18.65 -0.16 -4.42
CA LYS A 148 18.03 -0.73 -5.62
C LYS A 148 17.85 0.27 -6.77
N GLY A 149 17.86 1.57 -6.49
CA GLY A 149 17.83 2.62 -7.51
C GLY A 149 16.45 3.20 -7.83
N ILE A 150 16.31 3.71 -9.04
CA ILE A 150 15.09 4.38 -9.53
C ILE A 150 14.01 3.35 -9.82
N GLY A 151 12.74 3.72 -9.62
CA GLY A 151 11.58 2.86 -9.85
C GLY A 151 11.24 1.93 -8.68
N TYR A 152 12.06 1.91 -7.63
CA TYR A 152 11.80 1.17 -6.41
C TYR A 152 11.40 2.12 -5.26
N PRO A 153 10.53 1.67 -4.32
CA PRO A 153 10.17 2.49 -3.18
C PRO A 153 11.40 2.78 -2.31
N LYS A 154 11.48 4.00 -1.80
CA LYS A 154 12.53 4.45 -0.89
C LYS A 154 11.95 4.76 0.48
N GLN A 155 12.81 5.04 1.46
CA GLN A 155 12.44 5.39 2.83
C GLN A 155 11.26 6.37 2.92
N TYR A 156 11.24 7.39 2.09
CA TYR A 156 10.18 8.42 2.13
C TYR A 156 8.80 7.90 1.73
N ALA A 157 8.72 6.84 0.91
CA ALA A 157 7.45 6.17 0.62
C ALA A 157 6.86 5.50 1.89
N ALA A 158 7.72 4.87 2.71
CA ALA A 158 7.31 4.30 3.98
C ALA A 158 6.93 5.37 5.02
N ASN A 159 7.67 6.49 5.08
CA ASN A 159 7.29 7.60 5.96
C ASN A 159 5.93 8.19 5.59
N MET A 160 5.63 8.36 4.30
CA MET A 160 4.30 8.82 3.86
C MET A 160 3.20 7.80 4.12
N LEU A 161 3.50 6.50 4.02
CA LEU A 161 2.55 5.46 4.44
C LEU A 161 2.28 5.52 5.94
N LEU A 162 3.32 5.68 6.78
CA LEU A 162 3.17 5.88 8.22
C LEU A 162 2.34 7.12 8.54
N ALA A 163 2.59 8.24 7.89
CA ALA A 163 1.79 9.45 8.07
C ALA A 163 0.30 9.19 7.79
N LYS A 164 -0.03 8.52 6.67
CA LYS A 164 -1.41 8.13 6.33
C LYS A 164 -2.04 7.19 7.35
N LEU A 165 -1.28 6.22 7.86
CA LEU A 165 -1.73 5.29 8.89
C LEU A 165 -2.07 6.02 10.18
N TYR A 166 -1.19 6.90 10.65
CA TYR A 166 -1.44 7.67 11.87
C TYR A 166 -2.60 8.65 11.72
N MET A 167 -2.77 9.31 10.57
CA MET A 167 -3.95 10.11 10.26
C MET A 167 -5.24 9.27 10.32
N THR A 168 -5.19 8.03 9.79
CA THR A 168 -6.34 7.13 9.85
C THR A 168 -6.69 6.75 11.29
N LEU A 169 -5.70 6.46 12.12
CA LEU A 169 -5.91 6.17 13.55
C LEU A 169 -6.37 7.42 14.34
N ALA A 170 -5.86 8.61 14.01
CA ALA A 170 -6.32 9.85 14.62
C ALA A 170 -7.82 10.07 14.42
N THR A 171 -8.33 9.77 13.22
CA THR A 171 -9.74 10.00 12.85
C THR A 171 -10.68 8.83 13.17
N ASN A 172 -10.15 7.63 13.50
CA ASN A 172 -10.95 6.42 13.73
C ASN A 172 -10.63 5.77 15.08
N PRO A 173 -11.34 6.13 16.14
CA PRO A 173 -11.08 5.60 17.50
C PRO A 173 -11.20 4.07 17.59
N ASP A 174 -12.09 3.46 16.81
CA ASP A 174 -12.33 2.01 16.83
C ASP A 174 -11.13 1.18 16.31
N LEU A 175 -10.21 1.81 15.59
CA LEU A 175 -8.99 1.18 15.09
C LEU A 175 -7.82 1.30 16.09
N ARG A 176 -7.98 2.06 17.18
CA ARG A 176 -6.92 2.28 18.18
C ARG A 176 -6.90 1.15 19.19
N ASP A 177 -5.72 0.89 19.73
CA ASP A 177 -5.53 0.00 20.89
C ASP A 177 -5.84 0.68 22.24
N GLY A 178 -6.05 2.00 22.22
CA GLY A 178 -6.32 2.81 23.41
C GLY A 178 -5.07 3.31 24.15
N ALA A 179 -3.86 2.97 23.66
CA ALA A 179 -2.60 3.40 24.28
C ALA A 179 -2.29 4.88 24.03
N LEU A 180 -2.75 5.44 22.92
CA LEU A 180 -2.47 6.80 22.48
C LEU A 180 -3.75 7.61 22.26
N THR A 181 -3.67 8.91 22.49
CA THR A 181 -4.73 9.87 22.21
C THR A 181 -4.78 10.25 20.73
N GLU A 182 -5.88 10.85 20.31
CA GLU A 182 -6.03 11.41 18.97
C GLU A 182 -4.89 12.39 18.63
N MET A 183 -4.57 13.29 19.54
CA MET A 183 -3.53 14.31 19.34
C MET A 183 -2.14 13.69 19.16
N GLU A 184 -1.82 12.62 19.89
CA GLU A 184 -0.56 11.91 19.73
C GLU A 184 -0.46 11.26 18.33
N TYR A 185 -1.55 10.69 17.83
CA TYR A 185 -1.56 10.17 16.45
C TYR A 185 -1.40 11.27 15.40
N TRP A 186 -2.02 12.45 15.60
CA TRP A 186 -1.78 13.59 14.71
C TRP A 186 -0.34 14.08 14.76
N GLN A 187 0.26 14.12 15.94
CA GLN A 187 1.69 14.46 16.08
C GLN A 187 2.58 13.45 15.35
N MET A 188 2.33 12.15 15.53
CA MET A 188 3.09 11.11 14.81
C MET A 188 2.93 11.22 13.29
N ALA A 189 1.73 11.55 12.80
CA ALA A 189 1.50 11.77 11.38
C ALA A 189 2.31 12.97 10.86
N TYR A 190 2.32 14.06 11.61
CA TYR A 190 3.09 15.26 11.31
C TYR A 190 4.60 14.97 11.30
N ASP A 191 5.10 14.23 12.29
CA ASP A 191 6.52 13.88 12.40
C ASP A 191 6.98 13.04 11.20
N GLU A 192 6.18 12.08 10.77
CA GLU A 192 6.53 11.27 9.59
C GLU A 192 6.45 12.08 8.27
N ALA A 193 5.44 12.92 8.10
CA ALA A 193 5.32 13.80 6.94
C ALA A 193 6.46 14.82 6.89
N SER A 194 6.90 15.32 8.04
CA SER A 194 7.98 16.31 8.15
C SER A 194 9.33 15.77 7.66
N LYS A 195 9.57 14.45 7.77
CA LYS A 195 10.78 13.80 7.22
C LYS A 195 10.84 13.86 5.70
N VAL A 196 9.67 13.93 5.06
CA VAL A 196 9.53 13.96 3.59
C VAL A 196 9.51 15.39 3.06
N TYR A 197 9.10 16.36 3.89
CA TYR A 197 9.04 17.77 3.51
C TYR A 197 10.41 18.29 3.03
N GLY A 198 10.43 18.90 1.86
CA GLY A 198 11.65 19.44 1.24
C GLY A 198 12.51 18.41 0.50
N GLN A 199 12.13 17.12 0.50
CA GLN A 199 12.84 16.08 -0.26
C GLN A 199 12.34 15.96 -1.71
N TYR A 200 11.17 16.49 -1.99
CA TYR A 200 10.50 16.49 -3.28
C TYR A 200 10.06 17.90 -3.65
N ALA A 201 9.90 18.17 -4.94
CA ALA A 201 9.48 19.46 -5.44
C ALA A 201 8.37 19.29 -6.48
N LEU A 202 7.36 20.14 -6.44
CA LEU A 202 6.30 20.14 -7.44
C LEU A 202 6.88 20.41 -8.83
N VAL A 203 6.37 19.71 -9.83
CA VAL A 203 6.71 19.93 -11.24
C VAL A 203 6.00 21.19 -11.71
N ALA A 204 6.74 22.08 -12.41
CA ALA A 204 6.22 23.38 -12.82
C ALA A 204 5.04 23.28 -13.79
N ASP A 205 5.07 22.30 -14.69
CA ASP A 205 3.97 22.02 -15.61
C ASP A 205 3.19 20.77 -15.16
N TYR A 206 2.01 21.00 -14.61
CA TYR A 206 1.10 19.93 -14.15
C TYR A 206 0.76 18.92 -15.26
N SER A 207 0.66 19.34 -16.52
CA SER A 207 0.35 18.43 -17.63
C SER A 207 1.48 17.44 -17.90
N SER A 208 2.72 17.80 -17.61
CA SER A 208 3.90 16.96 -17.86
C SER A 208 3.96 15.72 -16.95
N ILE A 209 3.32 15.73 -15.77
CA ILE A 209 3.31 14.56 -14.87
C ILE A 209 2.56 13.35 -15.44
N PHE A 210 1.75 13.55 -16.50
CA PHE A 210 1.00 12.49 -17.18
C PHE A 210 1.70 11.99 -18.45
N THR A 211 2.91 12.43 -18.72
CA THR A 211 3.67 12.02 -19.90
C THR A 211 4.63 10.90 -19.57
N ASP A 212 4.80 9.94 -20.49
CA ASP A 212 5.70 8.79 -20.31
C ASP A 212 7.17 9.22 -20.16
N SER A 213 7.54 10.38 -20.73
CA SER A 213 8.90 10.92 -20.64
C SER A 213 9.23 11.55 -19.29
N ASN A 214 8.24 11.74 -18.41
CA ASN A 214 8.40 12.38 -17.11
C ASN A 214 8.06 11.47 -15.94
N GLU A 215 8.32 10.18 -16.08
CA GLU A 215 8.20 9.22 -14.98
C GLU A 215 9.31 9.42 -13.94
N ASN A 216 9.02 9.07 -12.69
CA ASN A 216 9.93 9.25 -11.56
C ASN A 216 10.46 10.68 -11.42
N ASN A 217 9.61 11.65 -11.71
CA ASN A 217 9.95 13.08 -11.65
C ASN A 217 10.14 13.57 -10.20
N SER A 218 10.50 14.84 -10.05
CA SER A 218 10.81 15.45 -8.74
C SER A 218 9.63 15.52 -7.77
N GLU A 219 8.39 15.37 -8.22
CA GLU A 219 7.18 15.35 -7.40
C GLU A 219 6.83 13.94 -6.90
N SER A 220 7.30 12.91 -7.60
CA SER A 220 6.94 11.53 -7.34
C SER A 220 7.72 10.93 -6.19
N ILE A 221 7.01 10.57 -5.10
CA ILE A 221 7.60 9.85 -3.97
C ILE A 221 7.78 8.37 -4.30
N PHE A 222 6.81 7.78 -4.99
CA PHE A 222 6.83 6.40 -5.44
C PHE A 222 5.86 6.20 -6.60
N GLU A 223 6.30 5.55 -7.64
CA GLU A 223 5.50 5.15 -8.80
C GLU A 223 5.62 3.65 -9.04
N LEU A 224 4.49 3.02 -9.38
CA LEU A 224 4.50 1.65 -9.86
C LEU A 224 5.01 1.65 -11.31
N GLN A 225 6.12 0.96 -11.52
CA GLN A 225 6.70 0.83 -12.86
C GLN A 225 5.95 -0.25 -13.64
N ILE A 226 5.35 0.12 -14.77
CA ILE A 226 4.60 -0.77 -15.65
C ILE A 226 5.30 -0.75 -17.01
N SER A 227 5.87 -1.87 -17.41
CA SER A 227 6.53 -2.07 -18.71
C SER A 227 5.58 -2.72 -19.73
#